data_dc16a581b127055763758ca924bf4931
#
_entry.id   dc16a581b127055763758ca924bf4931
#
_cell.length_a   1.000
_cell.length_b   1.000
_cell.length_c   1.000
_cell.angle_alpha   90.00
_cell.angle_beta   90.00
_cell.angle_gamma   90.00
#
_symmetry.space_group_name_H-M   'P 1'
#
loop_
_entity.id
_entity.type
_entity.pdbx_description
1 polymer ?
#
loop_
_entity_poly.entity_id
_entity_poly.type
_entity_poly.pdbx_seq_one_letter_code
_entity_poly.pdbx_strand_id
1 'polypeptide(L)'
;GWFQLPVKKTIIGMWLLFTAGPVLVLTAMYALHMLEAYQEARIRSYLSHSGDANYMTAMLHKFNENILLWGNSGKDVVGGLPEFNQDYIFSYILNSYGLLAGIFVAAILAALVLFMFGAAARQKNELGMVMGFGCGMIILLNISLNFAGMLGWIPLTSTFLPFLSVGRNNILLCYALVGIILSIYRYKDVYPKKFKASQVSLQKTITLNLNM
;
A
#
# COMPACT_ATOMS: atom_id res chain seq x y z
N GLY A 1 -29.66 -8.27 10.48
CA GLY A 1 -28.89 -9.47 10.72
C GLY A 1 -27.89 -9.85 9.61
N TRP A 2 -27.28 -8.90 8.85
CA TRP A 2 -26.39 -9.24 7.73
C TRP A 2 -24.89 -9.05 8.02
N PHE A 3 -24.51 -8.65 9.22
CA PHE A 3 -23.12 -8.33 9.56
C PHE A 3 -22.66 -8.98 10.88
N GLN A 4 -22.77 -10.30 10.97
CA GLN A 4 -22.05 -11.06 12.01
C GLN A 4 -21.10 -12.09 11.38
N LEU A 5 -20.36 -11.69 10.36
CA LEU A 5 -19.17 -12.45 9.97
C LEU A 5 -18.07 -12.18 11.02
N PRO A 6 -17.46 -13.23 11.57
CA PRO A 6 -16.38 -13.04 12.55
C PRO A 6 -15.30 -12.18 11.89
N VAL A 7 -14.99 -11.05 12.50
CA VAL A 7 -14.08 -9.99 12.00
C VAL A 7 -12.80 -10.56 11.40
N LYS A 8 -12.27 -11.65 11.97
CA LYS A 8 -11.09 -12.36 11.45
C LYS A 8 -11.30 -12.96 10.05
N LYS A 9 -12.46 -13.57 9.78
CA LYS A 9 -12.76 -14.17 8.47
C LYS A 9 -12.99 -13.10 7.41
N THR A 10 -13.59 -11.97 7.79
CA THR A 10 -13.81 -10.82 6.89
C THR A 10 -12.49 -10.17 6.50
N ILE A 11 -11.58 -9.98 7.46
CA ILE A 11 -10.24 -9.43 7.19
C ILE A 11 -9.44 -10.36 6.28
N ILE A 12 -9.45 -11.67 6.54
CA ILE A 12 -8.77 -12.67 5.70
C ILE A 12 -9.39 -12.71 4.30
N GLY A 13 -10.72 -12.66 4.19
CA GLY A 13 -11.42 -12.61 2.90
C GLY A 13 -11.11 -11.35 2.11
N MET A 14 -11.09 -10.18 2.76
CA MET A 14 -10.66 -8.92 2.14
C MET A 14 -9.20 -8.98 1.70
N TRP A 15 -8.32 -9.57 2.49
CA TRP A 15 -6.91 -9.74 2.16
C TRP A 15 -6.73 -10.64 0.92
N LEU A 16 -7.42 -11.78 0.89
CA LEU A 16 -7.43 -12.70 -0.26
C LEU A 16 -8.01 -12.02 -1.51
N LEU A 17 -9.11 -11.30 -1.39
CA LEU A 17 -9.72 -10.59 -2.52
C LEU A 17 -8.80 -9.47 -3.05
N PHE A 18 -8.08 -8.79 -2.17
CA PHE A 18 -7.20 -7.69 -2.54
C PHE A 18 -5.86 -8.16 -3.13
N THR A 19 -5.37 -9.34 -2.75
CA THR A 19 -4.13 -9.91 -3.28
C THR A 19 -4.38 -10.80 -4.50
N ALA A 20 -5.37 -11.66 -4.47
CA ALA A 20 -5.71 -12.57 -5.56
C ALA A 20 -6.58 -11.92 -6.64
N GLY A 21 -7.45 -10.97 -6.27
CA GLY A 21 -8.37 -10.30 -7.19
C GLY A 21 -7.67 -9.63 -8.38
N PRO A 22 -6.72 -8.73 -8.16
CA PRO A 22 -5.99 -8.08 -9.25
C PRO A 22 -5.24 -9.05 -10.15
N VAL A 23 -4.63 -10.09 -9.57
CA VAL A 23 -3.93 -11.13 -10.35
C VAL A 23 -4.91 -11.90 -11.21
N LEU A 24 -6.06 -12.25 -10.68
CA LEU A 24 -7.12 -12.99 -11.37
C LEU A 24 -7.74 -12.13 -12.49
N VAL A 25 -7.94 -10.84 -12.26
CA VAL A 25 -8.42 -9.90 -13.29
C VAL A 25 -7.39 -9.74 -14.39
N LEU A 26 -6.11 -9.54 -14.07
CA LEU A 26 -5.04 -9.41 -15.06
C LEU A 26 -4.88 -10.69 -15.89
N THR A 27 -4.93 -11.87 -15.27
CA THR A 27 -4.85 -13.13 -15.99
C THR A 27 -6.08 -13.36 -16.88
N ALA A 28 -7.27 -12.98 -16.43
CA ALA A 28 -8.48 -13.04 -17.22
C ALA A 28 -8.43 -12.06 -18.42
N MET A 29 -8.01 -10.82 -18.20
CA MET A 29 -7.84 -9.83 -19.27
C MET A 29 -6.81 -10.29 -20.31
N TYR A 30 -5.70 -10.89 -19.86
CA TYR A 30 -4.70 -11.45 -20.77
C TYR A 30 -5.26 -12.62 -21.59
N ALA A 31 -5.97 -13.55 -20.93
CA ALA A 31 -6.57 -14.73 -21.59
C ALA A 31 -7.69 -14.34 -22.57
N LEU A 32 -8.41 -13.25 -22.31
CA LEU A 32 -9.49 -12.74 -23.16
C LEU A 32 -9.00 -11.77 -24.25
N HIS A 33 -7.70 -11.57 -24.40
CA HIS A 33 -7.09 -10.58 -25.31
C HIS A 33 -7.69 -9.17 -25.19
N MET A 34 -8.11 -8.79 -23.98
CA MET A 34 -8.66 -7.46 -23.68
C MET A 34 -7.59 -6.43 -23.30
N LEU A 35 -6.31 -6.83 -23.31
CA LEU A 35 -5.19 -5.94 -23.05
C LEU A 35 -4.85 -5.12 -24.29
N GLU A 36 -4.54 -3.86 -24.11
CA GLU A 36 -3.94 -3.00 -25.14
C GLU A 36 -2.61 -3.61 -25.63
N ALA A 37 -2.31 -3.46 -26.91
CA ALA A 37 -1.10 -4.03 -27.52
C ALA A 37 0.20 -3.69 -26.76
N TYR A 38 0.27 -2.50 -26.19
CA TYR A 38 1.37 -2.04 -25.34
C TYR A 38 1.48 -2.83 -24.03
N GLN A 39 0.32 -3.16 -23.39
CA GLN A 39 0.29 -3.92 -22.13
C GLN A 39 0.67 -5.38 -22.35
N GLU A 40 0.17 -5.97 -23.45
CA GLU A 40 0.54 -7.32 -23.87
C GLU A 40 2.03 -7.41 -24.20
N ALA A 41 2.58 -6.44 -24.93
CA ALA A 41 4.00 -6.38 -25.25
C ALA A 41 4.86 -6.30 -23.97
N ARG A 42 4.42 -5.58 -22.94
CA ARG A 42 5.13 -5.45 -21.67
C ARG A 42 5.15 -6.75 -20.88
N ILE A 43 4.02 -7.47 -20.82
CA ILE A 43 3.94 -8.79 -20.18
C ILE A 43 4.77 -9.81 -20.94
N ARG A 44 4.66 -9.84 -22.27
CA ARG A 44 5.43 -10.73 -23.12
C ARG A 44 6.93 -10.50 -23.01
N SER A 45 7.37 -9.24 -23.02
CA SER A 45 8.77 -8.84 -22.82
C SER A 45 9.31 -9.29 -21.47
N TYR A 46 8.52 -9.17 -20.42
CA TYR A 46 8.88 -9.64 -19.07
C TYR A 46 9.04 -11.17 -19.03
N LEU A 47 8.09 -11.92 -19.60
CA LEU A 47 8.11 -13.38 -19.63
C LEU A 47 9.23 -13.94 -20.53
N SER A 48 9.50 -13.31 -21.67
CA SER A 48 10.52 -13.75 -22.62
C SER A 48 11.94 -13.29 -22.28
N HIS A 49 12.10 -12.49 -21.22
CA HIS A 49 13.38 -11.87 -20.85
C HIS A 49 14.04 -11.07 -22.01
N SER A 50 13.26 -10.54 -22.94
CA SER A 50 13.75 -9.79 -24.11
C SER A 50 12.90 -8.55 -24.34
N GLY A 51 13.51 -7.47 -24.84
CA GLY A 51 12.86 -6.19 -25.17
C GLY A 51 13.09 -5.06 -24.19
N ASP A 52 12.59 -3.87 -24.52
CA ASP A 52 12.87 -2.62 -23.80
C ASP A 52 12.34 -2.61 -22.35
N ALA A 53 11.21 -3.30 -22.09
CA ALA A 53 10.67 -3.42 -20.75
C ALA A 53 11.60 -4.22 -19.80
N ASN A 54 12.41 -5.11 -20.39
CA ASN A 54 13.39 -5.89 -19.63
C ASN A 54 14.71 -5.14 -19.44
N TYR A 55 14.98 -4.13 -20.30
CA TYR A 55 16.18 -3.30 -20.18
C TYR A 55 16.26 -2.61 -18.81
N MET A 56 15.17 -1.99 -18.36
CA MET A 56 15.13 -1.33 -17.07
C MET A 56 15.23 -2.31 -15.89
N THR A 57 14.61 -3.48 -15.99
CA THR A 57 14.73 -4.54 -14.99
C THR A 57 16.16 -5.07 -14.93
N ALA A 58 16.78 -5.33 -16.08
CA ALA A 58 18.16 -5.78 -16.16
C ALA A 58 19.15 -4.71 -15.64
N MET A 59 18.88 -3.44 -15.94
CA MET A 59 19.67 -2.32 -15.45
C MET A 59 19.58 -2.18 -13.93
N LEU A 60 18.38 -2.26 -13.35
CA LEU A 60 18.17 -2.30 -11.90
C LEU A 60 18.88 -3.49 -11.25
N HIS A 61 18.80 -4.66 -11.87
CA HIS A 61 19.49 -5.86 -11.38
C HIS A 61 21.00 -5.63 -11.33
N LYS A 62 21.58 -5.07 -12.39
CA LYS A 62 22.99 -4.71 -12.47
C LYS A 62 23.40 -3.66 -11.42
N PHE A 63 22.53 -2.69 -11.11
CA PHE A 63 22.79 -1.74 -10.04
C PHE A 63 22.67 -2.38 -8.65
N ASN A 64 21.75 -3.30 -8.46
CA ASN A 64 21.53 -3.99 -7.19
C ASN A 64 22.49 -5.19 -6.98
N GLU A 65 23.30 -5.56 -7.98
CA GLU A 65 24.38 -6.53 -7.80
C GLU A 65 25.52 -5.94 -6.95
N ASN A 66 26.05 -6.76 -6.03
CA ASN A 66 27.20 -6.39 -5.18
C ASN A 66 26.97 -5.13 -4.32
N ILE A 67 25.79 -5.01 -3.74
CA ILE A 67 25.50 -3.97 -2.75
C ILE A 67 26.35 -4.22 -1.50
N LEU A 68 27.05 -3.18 -1.05
CA LEU A 68 27.83 -3.23 0.18
C LEU A 68 26.90 -3.25 1.40
N LEU A 69 27.33 -3.90 2.48
CA LEU A 69 26.61 -3.85 3.75
C LEU A 69 26.53 -2.42 4.30
N TRP A 70 27.62 -1.66 4.15
CA TRP A 70 27.73 -0.27 4.58
C TRP A 70 28.52 0.54 3.56
N GLY A 71 28.09 1.77 3.28
CA GLY A 71 28.80 2.71 2.43
C GLY A 71 28.36 2.68 0.96
N ASN A 72 29.05 3.47 0.14
CA ASN A 72 28.73 3.67 -1.26
C ASN A 72 29.33 2.55 -2.12
N SER A 73 28.52 1.95 -2.99
CA SER A 73 28.96 0.91 -3.95
C SER A 73 29.86 1.46 -5.08
N GLY A 74 30.04 2.78 -5.18
CA GLY A 74 30.81 3.43 -6.24
C GLY A 74 30.10 3.47 -7.61
N LYS A 75 28.87 2.98 -7.70
CA LYS A 75 28.07 3.00 -8.94
C LYS A 75 27.37 4.36 -9.09
N ASP A 76 27.44 4.94 -10.27
CA ASP A 76 26.70 6.17 -10.59
C ASP A 76 25.25 5.85 -10.91
N VAL A 77 24.41 5.74 -9.87
CA VAL A 77 22.98 5.50 -9.99
C VAL A 77 22.27 6.73 -10.55
N VAL A 78 22.77 7.92 -10.25
CA VAL A 78 22.19 9.20 -10.68
C VAL A 78 22.31 9.39 -12.19
N GLY A 79 23.47 9.06 -12.76
CA GLY A 79 23.68 9.14 -14.21
C GLY A 79 23.17 7.93 -14.99
N GLY A 80 22.98 6.79 -14.30
CA GLY A 80 22.65 5.52 -14.95
C GLY A 80 21.16 5.16 -14.96
N LEU A 81 20.37 5.60 -13.96
CA LEU A 81 18.95 5.28 -13.84
C LEU A 81 18.08 6.51 -14.11
N PRO A 82 17.27 6.53 -15.17
CA PRO A 82 16.26 7.57 -15.34
C PRO A 82 15.25 7.48 -14.18
N GLU A 83 14.75 8.63 -13.74
CA GLU A 83 13.75 8.75 -12.66
C GLU A 83 14.16 8.10 -11.32
N PHE A 84 15.49 8.02 -11.04
CA PHE A 84 16.05 7.40 -9.83
C PHE A 84 15.45 7.98 -8.53
N ASN A 85 15.04 9.24 -8.53
CA ASN A 85 14.48 9.96 -7.39
C ASN A 85 12.96 9.79 -7.24
N GLN A 86 12.28 9.19 -8.21
CA GLN A 86 10.85 8.91 -8.16
C GLN A 86 10.61 7.42 -7.85
N ASP A 87 10.68 6.58 -8.85
CA ASP A 87 10.30 5.17 -8.75
C ASP A 87 11.43 4.30 -8.18
N TYR A 88 12.71 4.68 -8.40
CA TYR A 88 13.88 3.86 -8.05
C TYR A 88 14.68 4.40 -6.86
N ILE A 89 14.07 5.26 -6.04
CA ILE A 89 14.71 5.88 -4.88
C ILE A 89 15.29 4.85 -3.90
N PHE A 90 14.66 3.68 -3.76
CA PHE A 90 15.15 2.63 -2.88
C PHE A 90 16.46 2.01 -3.40
N SER A 91 16.60 1.79 -4.72
CA SER A 91 17.86 1.34 -5.32
C SER A 91 18.97 2.38 -5.14
N TYR A 92 18.64 3.66 -5.23
CA TYR A 92 19.57 4.73 -4.93
C TYR A 92 20.07 4.66 -3.47
N ILE A 93 19.15 4.47 -2.51
CA ILE A 93 19.51 4.35 -1.09
C ILE A 93 20.41 3.15 -0.86
N LEU A 94 20.09 1.98 -1.44
CA LEU A 94 20.90 0.77 -1.32
C LEU A 94 22.32 0.95 -1.85
N ASN A 95 22.48 1.63 -2.99
CA ASN A 95 23.79 1.83 -3.61
C ASN A 95 24.61 2.94 -2.97
N SER A 96 23.96 4.00 -2.47
CA SER A 96 24.66 5.15 -1.88
C SER A 96 25.02 4.97 -0.41
N TYR A 97 24.17 4.27 0.36
CA TYR A 97 24.32 4.14 1.81
C TYR A 97 24.49 2.70 2.29
N GLY A 98 24.29 1.73 1.40
CA GLY A 98 24.43 0.31 1.69
C GLY A 98 23.13 -0.37 2.15
N LEU A 99 23.22 -1.70 2.30
CA LEU A 99 22.11 -2.58 2.65
C LEU A 99 21.48 -2.22 4.01
N LEU A 100 22.29 -1.86 5.00
CA LEU A 100 21.80 -1.51 6.34
C LEU A 100 20.87 -0.28 6.31
N ALA A 101 21.19 0.72 5.51
CA ALA A 101 20.33 1.89 5.31
C ALA A 101 19.00 1.49 4.63
N GLY A 102 19.06 0.61 3.64
CA GLY A 102 17.86 0.08 3.00
C GLY A 102 16.95 -0.69 3.98
N ILE A 103 17.53 -1.56 4.81
CA ILE A 103 16.79 -2.29 5.86
C ILE A 103 16.17 -1.32 6.87
N PHE A 104 16.90 -0.29 7.27
CA PHE A 104 16.39 0.72 8.20
C PHE A 104 15.19 1.47 7.62
N VAL A 105 15.27 1.89 6.36
CA VAL A 105 14.15 2.55 5.66
C VAL A 105 12.95 1.60 5.53
N ALA A 106 13.17 0.35 5.14
CA ALA A 106 12.12 -0.65 5.05
C ALA A 106 11.45 -0.91 6.40
N ALA A 107 12.22 -0.94 7.50
CA ALA A 107 11.70 -1.10 8.86
C ALA A 107 10.82 0.09 9.28
N ILE A 108 11.21 1.33 8.96
CA ILE A 108 10.40 2.53 9.25
C ILE A 108 9.07 2.46 8.47
N LEU A 109 9.10 2.11 7.20
CA LEU A 109 7.89 1.99 6.39
C LEU A 109 6.96 0.88 6.90
N ALA A 110 7.54 -0.26 7.28
CA ALA A 110 6.78 -1.35 7.90
C ALA A 110 6.16 -0.93 9.24
N ALA A 111 6.91 -0.22 10.09
CA ALA A 111 6.41 0.32 11.35
C ALA A 111 5.25 1.31 11.13
N LEU A 112 5.34 2.17 10.12
CA LEU A 112 4.26 3.08 9.74
C LEU A 112 2.98 2.31 9.38
N VAL A 113 3.08 1.30 8.52
CA VAL A 113 1.93 0.47 8.11
C VAL A 113 1.33 -0.26 9.31
N LEU A 114 2.16 -0.85 10.16
CA LEU A 114 1.70 -1.51 11.38
C LEU A 114 1.00 -0.54 12.34
N PHE A 115 1.52 0.68 12.47
CA PHE A 115 0.87 1.74 13.24
C PHE A 115 -0.51 2.09 12.66
N MET A 116 -0.62 2.24 11.34
CA MET A 116 -1.88 2.56 10.66
C MET A 116 -2.93 1.46 10.89
N PHE A 117 -2.55 0.19 10.73
CA PHE A 117 -3.43 -0.95 11.01
C PHE A 117 -3.78 -1.06 12.49
N GLY A 118 -2.83 -0.81 13.38
CA GLY A 118 -3.07 -0.77 14.83
C GLY A 118 -4.05 0.34 15.24
N ALA A 119 -3.94 1.51 14.62
CA ALA A 119 -4.88 2.62 14.81
C ALA A 119 -6.29 2.28 14.30
N ALA A 120 -6.38 1.65 13.11
CA ALA A 120 -7.64 1.20 12.54
C ALA A 120 -8.31 0.11 13.38
N ALA A 121 -7.55 -0.88 13.86
CA ALA A 121 -8.07 -1.99 14.66
C ALA A 121 -8.62 -1.56 16.03
N ARG A 122 -8.16 -0.42 16.54
CA ARG A 122 -8.64 0.14 17.84
C ARG A 122 -9.92 0.96 17.71
N GLN A 123 -10.47 1.09 16.49
CA GLN A 123 -11.70 1.84 16.26
C GLN A 123 -12.92 1.07 16.75
N LYS A 124 -13.83 1.79 17.44
CA LYS A 124 -15.13 1.27 17.86
C LYS A 124 -16.22 1.45 16.81
N ASN A 125 -16.00 2.37 15.86
CA ASN A 125 -16.90 2.65 14.77
C ASN A 125 -16.50 1.82 13.53
N GLU A 126 -17.40 1.03 13.00
CA GLU A 126 -17.15 0.18 11.82
C GLU A 126 -16.68 0.99 10.60
N LEU A 127 -17.29 2.15 10.36
CA LEU A 127 -16.88 3.03 9.26
C LEU A 127 -15.43 3.52 9.43
N GLY A 128 -15.08 3.97 10.62
CA GLY A 128 -13.71 4.41 10.94
C GLY A 128 -12.70 3.28 10.79
N MET A 129 -13.07 2.06 11.20
CA MET A 129 -12.24 0.87 11.04
C MET A 129 -12.00 0.55 9.56
N VAL A 130 -13.05 0.49 8.74
CA VAL A 130 -12.94 0.20 7.30
C VAL A 130 -12.12 1.27 6.57
N MET A 131 -12.37 2.55 6.84
CA MET A 131 -11.59 3.66 6.26
C MET A 131 -10.11 3.57 6.67
N GLY A 132 -9.82 3.29 7.93
CA GLY A 132 -8.45 3.16 8.44
C GLY A 132 -7.70 2.01 7.80
N PHE A 133 -8.33 0.84 7.68
CA PHE A 133 -7.75 -0.30 6.97
C PHE A 133 -7.54 0.00 5.48
N GLY A 134 -8.49 0.67 4.82
CA GLY A 134 -8.37 1.10 3.43
C GLY A 134 -7.14 2.00 3.20
N CYS A 135 -6.98 3.03 4.03
CA CYS A 135 -5.81 3.93 3.95
C CYS A 135 -4.48 3.17 4.17
N GLY A 136 -4.41 2.30 5.18
CA GLY A 136 -3.23 1.49 5.45
C GLY A 136 -2.89 0.54 4.31
N MET A 137 -3.93 -0.03 3.68
CA MET A 137 -3.77 -0.96 2.57
C MET A 137 -3.22 -0.28 1.31
N ILE A 138 -3.66 0.94 1.01
CA ILE A 138 -3.14 1.73 -0.13
C ILE A 138 -1.62 1.95 0.05
N ILE A 139 -1.18 2.35 1.23
CA ILE A 139 0.25 2.57 1.52
C ILE A 139 1.02 1.24 1.45
N LEU A 140 0.51 0.18 2.06
CA LEU A 140 1.12 -1.16 2.02
C LEU A 140 1.32 -1.65 0.59
N LEU A 141 0.30 -1.50 -0.26
CA LEU A 141 0.38 -1.92 -1.67
C LEU A 141 1.44 -1.14 -2.44
N ASN A 142 1.49 0.18 -2.28
CA ASN A 142 2.53 0.98 -2.95
C ASN A 142 3.94 0.51 -2.54
N ILE A 143 4.17 0.28 -1.25
CA ILE A 143 5.46 -0.23 -0.75
C ILE A 143 5.74 -1.62 -1.34
N SER A 144 4.77 -2.53 -1.27
CA SER A 144 4.94 -3.92 -1.72
C SER A 144 5.21 -4.01 -3.22
N LEU A 145 4.45 -3.26 -4.03
CA LEU A 145 4.62 -3.22 -5.48
C LEU A 145 5.97 -2.59 -5.88
N ASN A 146 6.39 -1.52 -5.20
CA ASN A 146 7.68 -0.90 -5.44
C ASN A 146 8.82 -1.89 -5.14
N PHE A 147 8.82 -2.54 -3.98
CA PHE A 147 9.84 -3.53 -3.62
C PHE A 147 9.81 -4.75 -4.54
N ALA A 148 8.64 -5.29 -4.87
CA ALA A 148 8.52 -6.44 -5.76
C ALA A 148 9.02 -6.13 -7.17
N GLY A 149 8.75 -4.91 -7.69
CA GLY A 149 9.30 -4.45 -8.95
C GLY A 149 10.83 -4.32 -8.92
N MET A 150 11.36 -3.75 -7.83
CA MET A 150 12.83 -3.60 -7.66
C MET A 150 13.57 -4.92 -7.51
N LEU A 151 12.93 -5.93 -6.89
CA LEU A 151 13.48 -7.28 -6.77
C LEU A 151 13.31 -8.12 -8.05
N GLY A 152 12.61 -7.57 -9.07
CA GLY A 152 12.37 -8.27 -10.32
C GLY A 152 11.31 -9.37 -10.23
N TRP A 153 10.51 -9.42 -9.15
CA TRP A 153 9.45 -10.41 -8.98
C TRP A 153 8.23 -10.11 -9.85
N ILE A 154 8.02 -8.83 -10.15
CA ILE A 154 6.95 -8.36 -11.04
C ILE A 154 7.53 -7.39 -12.08
N PRO A 155 6.87 -7.20 -13.23
CA PRO A 155 7.24 -6.14 -14.16
C PRO A 155 7.29 -4.80 -13.43
N LEU A 156 8.29 -3.98 -13.76
CA LEU A 156 8.43 -2.65 -13.18
C LEU A 156 7.14 -1.85 -13.37
N THR A 157 6.55 -1.47 -12.27
CA THR A 157 5.38 -0.60 -12.21
C THR A 157 5.83 0.77 -11.72
N SER A 158 5.27 1.84 -12.27
CA SER A 158 5.52 3.21 -11.80
C SER A 158 4.81 3.43 -10.46
N THR A 159 5.32 2.78 -9.42
CA THR A 159 4.82 2.90 -8.05
C THR A 159 5.82 3.70 -7.22
N PHE A 160 5.31 4.73 -6.56
CA PHE A 160 6.12 5.55 -5.70
C PHE A 160 6.33 4.92 -4.32
N LEU A 161 7.49 5.18 -3.72
CA LEU A 161 7.74 4.81 -2.33
C LEU A 161 7.19 5.91 -1.41
N PRO A 162 6.23 5.61 -0.50
CA PRO A 162 5.62 6.62 0.35
C PRO A 162 6.64 7.44 1.11
N PHE A 163 6.47 8.77 1.12
CA PHE A 163 7.30 9.78 1.79
C PHE A 163 8.74 9.94 1.27
N LEU A 164 9.26 9.01 0.48
CA LEU A 164 10.63 9.07 -0.05
C LEU A 164 10.69 9.51 -1.50
N SER A 165 9.76 9.03 -2.34
CA SER A 165 9.74 9.38 -3.76
C SER A 165 9.43 10.84 -3.98
N VAL A 166 10.17 11.48 -4.87
CA VAL A 166 9.94 12.86 -5.28
C VAL A 166 8.69 12.93 -6.16
N GLY A 167 7.67 13.65 -5.69
CA GLY A 167 6.44 13.87 -6.43
C GLY A 167 5.42 14.64 -5.59
N ARG A 168 5.00 15.81 -6.06
CA ARG A 168 4.05 16.66 -5.31
C ARG A 168 2.76 15.93 -4.97
N ASN A 169 2.17 15.24 -5.94
CA ASN A 169 0.91 14.51 -5.76
C ASN A 169 1.07 13.31 -4.83
N ASN A 170 2.20 12.61 -4.91
CA ASN A 170 2.49 11.43 -4.10
C ASN A 170 2.62 11.79 -2.62
N ILE A 171 3.36 12.85 -2.33
CA ILE A 171 3.54 13.38 -0.98
C ILE A 171 2.21 13.85 -0.40
N LEU A 172 1.41 14.60 -1.18
CA LEU A 172 0.07 15.07 -0.77
C LEU A 172 -0.85 13.89 -0.43
N LEU A 173 -0.87 12.86 -1.27
CA LEU A 173 -1.64 11.64 -1.02
C LEU A 173 -1.23 10.95 0.28
N CYS A 174 0.07 10.77 0.51
CA CYS A 174 0.56 10.15 1.73
C CYS A 174 0.16 10.92 3.00
N TYR A 175 0.31 12.24 2.99
CA TYR A 175 -0.12 13.08 4.12
C TYR A 175 -1.64 13.06 4.32
N ALA A 176 -2.42 13.06 3.25
CA ALA A 176 -3.88 12.93 3.33
C ALA A 176 -4.30 11.61 3.97
N LEU A 177 -3.72 10.48 3.55
CA LEU A 177 -4.02 9.15 4.10
C LEU A 177 -3.65 9.06 5.58
N VAL A 178 -2.48 9.54 5.98
CA VAL A 178 -2.07 9.59 7.37
C VAL A 178 -2.93 10.54 8.19
N GLY A 179 -3.29 11.70 7.63
CA GLY A 179 -4.19 12.66 8.27
C GLY A 179 -5.58 12.08 8.56
N ILE A 180 -6.14 11.32 7.62
CA ILE A 180 -7.41 10.59 7.81
C ILE A 180 -7.28 9.61 8.99
N ILE A 181 -6.21 8.82 9.05
CA ILE A 181 -6.00 7.86 10.15
C ILE A 181 -5.83 8.55 11.50
N LEU A 182 -5.06 9.64 11.56
CA LEU A 182 -4.90 10.43 12.78
C LEU A 182 -6.24 11.03 13.25
N SER A 183 -7.05 11.52 12.32
CA SER A 183 -8.41 12.01 12.61
C SER A 183 -9.28 10.88 13.17
N ILE A 184 -9.32 9.74 12.52
CA ILE A 184 -10.06 8.56 12.98
C ILE A 184 -9.59 8.15 14.37
N TYR A 185 -8.29 8.07 14.60
CA TYR A 185 -7.71 7.71 15.90
C TYR A 185 -8.08 8.69 17.00
N ARG A 186 -8.07 9.99 16.72
CA ARG A 186 -8.46 11.05 17.66
C ARG A 186 -9.91 10.90 18.13
N TYR A 187 -10.82 10.54 17.21
CA TYR A 187 -12.26 10.46 17.50
C TYR A 187 -12.76 9.04 17.85
N LYS A 188 -11.87 8.09 18.10
CA LYS A 188 -12.20 6.68 18.38
C LYS A 188 -13.20 6.45 19.52
N ASP A 189 -13.22 7.33 20.53
CA ASP A 189 -14.05 7.19 21.75
C ASP A 189 -15.29 8.10 21.75
N VAL A 190 -15.42 8.99 20.77
CA VAL A 190 -16.47 10.05 20.80
C VAL A 190 -17.82 9.54 20.29
N TYR A 191 -17.85 8.69 19.25
CA TYR A 191 -19.06 8.33 18.51
C TYR A 191 -20.02 7.34 19.19
N PRO A 192 -19.61 6.28 19.89
CA PRO A 192 -20.57 5.28 20.38
C PRO A 192 -21.43 5.73 21.56
N LYS A 193 -20.96 6.65 22.36
CA LYS A 193 -21.68 7.08 23.60
C LYS A 193 -22.90 7.95 23.30
N LYS A 194 -22.83 8.83 22.31
CA LYS A 194 -23.94 9.72 21.93
C LYS A 194 -25.09 8.99 21.25
N PHE A 195 -24.80 8.02 20.40
CA PHE A 195 -25.83 7.26 19.67
C PHE A 195 -26.64 6.34 20.59
N LYS A 196 -26.00 5.65 21.55
CA LYS A 196 -26.68 4.82 22.55
C LYS A 196 -27.55 5.65 23.48
N ALA A 197 -27.07 6.80 23.93
CA ALA A 197 -27.86 7.68 24.82
C ALA A 197 -29.09 8.24 24.11
N SER A 198 -28.99 8.62 22.85
CA SER A 198 -30.13 9.11 22.05
C SER A 198 -31.16 8.02 21.79
N GLN A 199 -30.74 6.80 21.46
CA GLN A 199 -31.64 5.67 21.23
C GLN A 199 -32.37 5.24 22.51
N VAL A 200 -31.66 5.19 23.64
CA VAL A 200 -32.25 4.86 24.95
C VAL A 200 -33.28 5.93 25.39
N SER A 201 -32.98 7.21 25.15
CA SER A 201 -33.92 8.30 25.47
C SER A 201 -35.18 8.26 24.59
N LEU A 202 -35.03 8.00 23.28
CA LEU A 202 -36.15 7.85 22.35
C LEU A 202 -37.04 6.65 22.72
N GLN A 203 -36.43 5.51 23.03
CA GLN A 203 -37.15 4.29 23.39
C GLN A 203 -37.92 4.47 24.71
N LYS A 204 -37.35 5.17 25.69
CA LYS A 204 -38.01 5.51 26.95
C LYS A 204 -39.18 6.47 26.79
N THR A 205 -39.05 7.44 25.84
CA THR A 205 -40.15 8.37 25.54
C THR A 205 -41.32 7.66 24.82
N ILE A 206 -41.02 6.73 23.89
CA ILE A 206 -42.06 5.93 23.19
C ILE A 206 -42.80 5.02 24.16
N THR A 207 -42.09 4.34 25.07
CA THR A 207 -42.74 3.46 26.06
C THR A 207 -43.62 4.22 27.07
N LEU A 208 -43.23 5.44 27.44
CA LEU A 208 -44.04 6.30 28.31
C LEU A 208 -45.33 6.77 27.61
N ASN A 209 -45.28 7.10 26.33
CA ASN A 209 -46.46 7.54 25.56
C ASN A 209 -47.40 6.39 25.18
N LEU A 210 -46.96 5.14 25.22
CA LEU A 210 -47.80 3.97 24.96
C LEU A 210 -48.55 3.46 26.23
N ASN A 211 -48.12 3.91 27.42
CA ASN A 211 -48.73 3.53 28.69
C ASN A 211 -49.65 4.62 29.30
N MET A 212 -49.89 5.70 28.55
CA MET A 212 -50.95 6.69 28.85
C MET A 212 -52.16 6.46 27.98
#